data_d42136efb9a7549f8df3073526dc52e9
#
_entry.id   d42136efb9a7549f8df3073526dc52e9
#
_cell.length_a   1.000
_cell.length_b   1.000
_cell.length_c   1.000
_cell.angle_alpha   90.00
_cell.angle_beta   90.00
_cell.angle_gamma   90.00
#
_symmetry.space_group_name_H-M   'P 1'
#
loop_
_entity.id
_entity.type
_entity.pdbx_description
1 polymer ?
#
loop_
_entity_poly.entity_id
_entity_poly.type
_entity_poly.pdbx_seq_one_letter_code
_entity_poly.pdbx_strand_id
1 'polypeptide(L)'
;MTRFRIRELREARGVSQYGLARRLGVTKMAVSRWESGAARPTADKLPTIAALLECEVNDLYDDETLRAASEAARAAVAAKGAADARALAAGK
;
A
#
# COMPACT_ATOMS: atom_id res chain seq x y z
N MET A 1 9.36 9.08 2.78
CA MET A 1 8.56 8.50 3.85
C MET A 1 7.23 8.03 3.30
N THR A 2 6.89 6.76 3.46
CA THR A 2 5.66 6.21 2.91
C THR A 2 4.46 6.73 3.69
N ARG A 3 3.54 7.36 3.01
CA ARG A 3 2.27 7.80 3.59
C ARG A 3 1.12 7.06 2.96
N PHE A 4 0.15 6.72 3.78
CA PHE A 4 -1.07 6.09 3.32
C PHE A 4 -2.19 7.11 3.26
N ARG A 5 -3.08 6.95 2.29
CA ARG A 5 -4.26 7.80 2.13
C ARG A 5 -5.45 7.29 2.94
N ILE A 6 -5.20 6.55 3.98
CA ILE A 6 -6.24 5.93 4.81
C ILE A 6 -7.17 6.99 5.38
N ARG A 7 -6.62 8.09 5.90
CA ARG A 7 -7.42 9.16 6.48
C ARG A 7 -8.37 9.79 5.47
N GLU A 8 -7.87 10.13 4.30
CA GLU A 8 -8.68 10.73 3.23
C GLU A 8 -9.81 9.80 2.82
N LEU A 9 -9.48 8.55 2.56
CA LEU A 9 -10.45 7.55 2.10
C LEU A 9 -11.46 7.22 3.19
N ARG A 10 -11.00 7.16 4.44
CA ARG A 10 -11.85 6.92 5.60
C ARG A 10 -12.85 8.07 5.78
N GLU A 11 -12.37 9.30 5.74
CA GLU A 11 -13.22 10.48 5.90
C GLU A 11 -14.23 10.60 4.76
N ALA A 12 -13.81 10.27 3.54
CA ALA A 12 -14.69 10.28 2.39
C ALA A 12 -15.84 9.27 2.53
N ARG A 13 -15.64 8.20 3.30
CA ARG A 13 -16.67 7.18 3.57
C ARG A 13 -17.41 7.43 4.88
N GLY A 14 -17.07 8.48 5.61
CA GLY A 14 -17.70 8.78 6.90
C GLY A 14 -17.38 7.77 7.99
N VAL A 15 -16.23 7.09 7.89
CA VAL A 15 -15.80 6.07 8.85
C VAL A 15 -14.83 6.73 9.85
N SER A 16 -15.07 6.50 11.16
CA SER A 16 -14.17 6.99 12.19
C SER A 16 -12.94 6.10 12.32
N GLN A 17 -11.88 6.63 12.96
CA GLN A 17 -10.71 5.81 13.28
C GLN A 17 -11.09 4.61 14.13
N TYR A 18 -11.93 4.82 15.12
CA TYR A 18 -12.42 3.76 15.98
C TYR A 18 -13.21 2.71 15.19
N GLY A 19 -14.10 3.16 14.31
CA GLY A 19 -14.89 2.27 13.47
C GLY A 19 -14.03 1.40 12.57
N LEU A 20 -13.02 1.98 11.95
CA LEU A 20 -12.08 1.22 11.11
C LEU A 20 -11.26 0.23 11.95
N ALA A 21 -10.73 0.69 13.09
CA ALA A 21 -9.95 -0.15 13.99
C ALA A 21 -10.75 -1.36 14.46
N ARG A 22 -12.00 -1.14 14.85
CA ARG A 22 -12.88 -2.21 15.33
C ARG A 22 -13.12 -3.28 14.26
N ARG A 23 -13.33 -2.86 13.02
CA ARG A 23 -13.56 -3.80 11.91
C ARG A 23 -12.31 -4.58 11.54
N LEU A 24 -11.14 -3.99 11.76
CA LEU A 24 -9.86 -4.63 11.47
C LEU A 24 -9.33 -5.46 12.65
N GLY A 25 -9.95 -5.34 13.83
CA GLY A 25 -9.47 -6.01 15.03
C GLY A 25 -8.17 -5.43 15.56
N VAL A 26 -7.94 -4.13 15.36
CA VAL A 26 -6.77 -3.42 15.84
C VAL A 26 -7.17 -2.28 16.75
N THR A 27 -6.21 -1.60 17.37
CA THR A 27 -6.48 -0.46 18.23
C THR A 27 -6.67 0.82 17.41
N LYS A 28 -7.43 1.77 17.95
CA LYS A 28 -7.56 3.09 17.36
C LYS A 28 -6.19 3.77 17.19
N MET A 29 -5.30 3.54 18.16
CA MET A 29 -3.94 4.07 18.11
C MET A 29 -3.17 3.53 16.91
N ALA A 30 -3.37 2.27 16.55
CA ALA A 30 -2.74 1.68 15.37
C ALA A 30 -3.18 2.42 14.10
N VAL A 31 -4.48 2.66 13.94
CA VAL A 31 -5.01 3.41 12.79
C VAL A 31 -4.44 4.83 12.79
N SER A 32 -4.41 5.50 13.93
CA SER A 32 -3.85 6.85 14.05
C SER A 32 -2.39 6.89 13.62
N ARG A 33 -1.60 5.89 14.00
CA ARG A 33 -0.18 5.80 13.61
C ARG A 33 -0.01 5.55 12.12
N TRP A 34 -0.88 4.77 11.52
CA TRP A 34 -0.84 4.56 10.07
C TRP A 34 -1.11 5.88 9.33
N GLU A 35 -2.08 6.65 9.82
CA GLU A 35 -2.45 7.92 9.20
C GLU A 35 -1.39 9.00 9.36
N SER A 36 -0.66 8.98 10.47
CA SER A 36 0.42 9.95 10.71
C SER A 36 1.76 9.56 10.08
N GLY A 37 1.87 8.31 9.59
CA GLY A 37 3.12 7.79 9.05
C GLY A 37 4.06 7.22 10.10
N ALA A 38 3.65 7.17 11.38
CA ALA A 38 4.47 6.64 12.47
C ALA A 38 4.61 5.11 12.40
N ALA A 39 3.64 4.44 11.78
CA ALA A 39 3.66 2.99 11.60
C ALA A 39 3.01 2.64 10.26
N ARG A 40 3.17 1.40 9.84
CA ARG A 40 2.56 0.87 8.61
C ARG A 40 1.63 -0.28 8.96
N PRO A 41 0.48 -0.39 8.28
CA PRO A 41 -0.31 -1.62 8.40
C PRO A 41 0.49 -2.78 7.83
N THR A 42 0.31 -3.97 8.39
CA THR A 42 0.92 -5.17 7.83
C THR A 42 0.31 -5.47 6.46
N ALA A 43 1.08 -6.13 5.59
CA ALA A 43 0.65 -6.37 4.21
C ALA A 43 -0.67 -7.15 4.13
N ASP A 44 -0.90 -8.07 5.07
CA ASP A 44 -2.11 -8.88 5.12
C ASP A 44 -3.37 -8.06 5.44
N LYS A 45 -3.22 -6.88 6.05
CA LYS A 45 -4.34 -6.00 6.38
C LYS A 45 -4.72 -5.05 5.23
N LEU A 46 -3.81 -4.82 4.30
CA LEU A 46 -4.04 -3.88 3.20
C LEU A 46 -5.27 -4.23 2.35
N PRO A 47 -5.47 -5.47 1.91
CA PRO A 47 -6.68 -5.81 1.16
C PRO A 47 -7.97 -5.59 1.95
N THR A 48 -7.96 -5.89 3.24
CA THR A 48 -9.12 -5.69 4.10
C THR A 48 -9.43 -4.21 4.28
N ILE A 49 -8.40 -3.39 4.49
CA ILE A 49 -8.56 -1.93 4.59
C ILE A 49 -9.16 -1.39 3.28
N ALA A 50 -8.62 -1.81 2.14
CA ALA A 50 -9.11 -1.38 0.84
C ALA A 50 -10.58 -1.77 0.64
N ALA A 51 -10.95 -2.99 0.99
CA ALA A 51 -12.33 -3.46 0.89
C ALA A 51 -13.27 -2.65 1.78
N LEU A 52 -12.86 -2.37 3.03
CA LEU A 52 -13.68 -1.58 3.97
C LEU A 52 -13.84 -0.13 3.52
N LEU A 53 -12.86 0.41 2.84
CA LEU A 53 -12.89 1.78 2.31
C LEU A 53 -13.39 1.84 0.86
N GLU A 54 -13.78 0.70 0.30
CA GLU A 54 -14.32 0.59 -1.06
C GLU A 54 -13.37 1.16 -2.11
N CYS A 55 -12.10 0.77 -2.03
CA CYS A 55 -11.07 1.21 -2.97
C CYS A 55 -10.11 0.07 -3.31
N GLU A 56 -9.21 0.32 -4.23
CA GLU A 56 -8.14 -0.61 -4.57
C GLU A 56 -7.00 -0.48 -3.57
N VAL A 57 -6.18 -1.53 -3.41
CA VAL A 57 -5.02 -1.48 -2.51
C VAL A 57 -4.07 -0.34 -2.91
N ASN A 58 -3.86 -0.12 -4.20
CA ASN A 58 -3.01 0.96 -4.68
C ASN A 58 -3.52 2.34 -4.27
N ASP A 59 -4.84 2.51 -4.11
CA ASP A 59 -5.43 3.77 -3.69
C ASP A 59 -5.08 4.14 -2.25
N LEU A 60 -4.61 3.17 -1.46
CA LEU A 60 -4.19 3.41 -0.07
C LEU A 60 -2.87 4.16 0.02
N TYR A 61 -2.07 4.14 -1.03
CA TYR A 61 -0.77 4.82 -1.07
C TYR A 61 -0.94 6.21 -1.67
N ASP A 62 -0.09 7.15 -1.24
CA ASP A 62 -0.07 8.47 -1.87
C ASP A 62 0.61 8.38 -3.25
N ASP A 63 0.37 9.40 -4.07
CA ASP A 63 0.85 9.42 -5.46
C ASP A 63 2.38 9.39 -5.53
N GLU A 64 3.04 10.07 -4.61
CA GLU A 64 4.50 10.10 -4.56
C GLU A 64 5.08 8.73 -4.26
N THR A 65 4.50 8.02 -3.28
CA THR A 65 4.92 6.68 -2.92
C THR A 65 4.73 5.70 -4.08
N LEU A 66 3.57 5.77 -4.75
CA LEU A 66 3.30 4.91 -5.91
C LEU A 66 4.26 5.20 -7.06
N ARG A 67 4.54 6.47 -7.31
CA ARG A 67 5.47 6.88 -8.37
C ARG A 67 6.88 6.36 -8.09
N ALA A 68 7.37 6.57 -6.87
CA ALA A 68 8.69 6.11 -6.46
C ALA A 68 8.81 4.59 -6.56
N ALA A 69 7.79 3.86 -6.10
CA ALA A 69 7.75 2.41 -6.19
C ALA A 69 7.73 1.92 -7.63
N SER A 70 6.95 2.59 -8.49
CA SER A 70 6.87 2.25 -9.91
C SER A 70 8.18 2.49 -10.64
N GLU A 71 8.84 3.59 -10.34
CA GLU A 71 10.16 3.91 -10.92
C GLU A 71 11.22 2.90 -10.47
N ALA A 72 11.24 2.58 -9.18
CA ALA A 72 12.16 1.58 -8.65
C ALA A 72 11.91 0.19 -9.26
N ALA A 73 10.64 -0.19 -9.40
CA ALA A 73 10.25 -1.45 -10.00
C ALA A 73 10.65 -1.53 -11.48
N ARG A 74 10.44 -0.44 -12.23
CA ARG A 74 10.84 -0.38 -13.64
C ARG A 74 12.35 -0.50 -13.80
N ALA A 75 13.11 0.18 -12.95
CA ALA A 75 14.57 0.10 -12.98
C ALA A 75 15.05 -1.32 -12.67
N ALA A 76 14.46 -1.95 -11.64
CA ALA A 76 14.80 -3.32 -11.26
C ALA A 76 14.43 -4.33 -12.36
N VAL A 77 13.25 -4.17 -12.95
CA VAL A 77 12.79 -5.05 -14.04
C VAL A 77 13.66 -4.87 -15.28
N ALA A 78 14.02 -3.63 -15.62
CA ALA A 78 14.89 -3.35 -16.76
C ALA A 78 16.27 -4.00 -16.61
N ALA A 79 16.85 -3.89 -15.41
CA ALA A 79 18.15 -4.50 -15.11
C ALA A 79 18.08 -6.02 -15.11
N LYS A 80 17.08 -6.59 -14.41
CA LYS A 80 16.87 -8.04 -14.35
C LYS A 80 16.35 -8.60 -15.66
N GLY A 81 15.49 -7.85 -16.33
CA GLY A 81 14.88 -8.27 -17.59
C GLY A 81 15.90 -8.61 -18.66
N ALA A 82 16.96 -7.82 -18.77
CA ALA A 82 18.05 -8.09 -19.70
C ALA A 82 18.78 -9.39 -19.34
N ALA A 83 19.05 -9.62 -18.06
CA ALA A 83 19.71 -10.83 -17.58
C ALA A 83 18.78 -12.05 -17.73
N ASP A 84 17.52 -11.91 -17.37
CA ASP A 84 16.54 -13.00 -17.44
C ASP A 84 16.23 -13.40 -18.88
N ALA A 85 16.10 -12.43 -19.78
CA ALA A 85 15.91 -12.70 -21.20
C ALA A 85 17.10 -13.47 -21.79
N ARG A 86 18.32 -13.08 -21.41
CA ARG A 86 19.54 -13.75 -21.82
C ARG A 86 19.60 -15.17 -21.27
N ALA A 87 19.24 -15.35 -19.99
CA ALA A 87 19.21 -16.66 -19.35
C ALA A 87 18.17 -17.59 -20.00
N LEU A 88 16.99 -17.07 -20.32
CA LEU A 88 15.94 -17.81 -20.99
C LEU A 88 16.36 -18.23 -22.41
N ALA A 89 17.01 -17.33 -23.13
CA ALA A 89 17.52 -17.63 -24.47
C ALA A 89 18.61 -18.70 -24.42
N ALA A 90 19.50 -18.64 -23.42
CA ALA A 90 20.56 -19.62 -23.24
C ALA A 90 20.05 -20.96 -22.75
N GLY A 91 18.94 -20.99 -22.02
CA GLY A 91 18.34 -22.18 -21.45
C GLY A 91 17.52 -23.03 -22.42
N LYS A 92 17.39 -22.57 -23.63
CA LYS A 92 16.73 -23.30 -24.68
C LYS A 92 17.76 -24.09 -25.52
#